data_16878600c38f46c5295aef812db11d30
#
_entry.id   16878600c38f46c5295aef812db11d30
#
_cell.length_a   1.000
_cell.length_b   1.000
_cell.length_c   1.000
_cell.angle_alpha   90.00
_cell.angle_beta   90.00
_cell.angle_gamma   90.00
#
_symmetry.space_group_name_H-M   'P 1'
#
loop_
_entity.id
_entity.type
_entity.pdbx_description
1 polymer ?
#
loop_
_entity_poly.entity_id
_entity_poly.type
_entity_poly.pdbx_seq_one_letter_code
_entity_poly.pdbx_strand_id
1 'polypeptide(L)'
;MPLIVLRLIALLSLVLASPVAARTPDPGLRVMTFNVRYPNPDDGPNVWAKRRALFVRTIAAANPDVIGTQELFAAQGNDIVRALPGYAWFGRDRRGGHDDEHMGIFYRRDRLRLVRHGDYWLSDTPAAIGSMAWGVTLPRMVNWGVFETRGPVRRRFVLFDTHFAHRDEDDVARTKSATLLLERLASIAGDLPIVLTGDMNATPESDAYRLLAGRLTDAWAAAPVRRGPDRTFHDFTGSPDRRIDYVFVRGFTPTRAEVRTDRIGSLYASDHFPVVAELQFEIPIGR
;
A
#
# COMPACT_ATOMS: atom_id res chain seq x y z
N MET A 1 60.52 11.10 69.13
CA MET A 1 60.27 10.76 67.70
C MET A 1 58.81 10.58 67.55
N PRO A 2 58.04 11.44 66.89
CA PRO A 2 56.61 11.24 66.62
C PRO A 2 56.40 10.58 65.27
N LEU A 3 55.56 9.51 65.26
CA LEU A 3 55.05 8.84 64.06
C LEU A 3 54.01 9.71 63.33
N ILE A 4 54.29 9.98 62.07
CA ILE A 4 53.37 10.62 61.15
C ILE A 4 52.48 9.56 60.52
N VAL A 5 51.16 9.56 60.84
CA VAL A 5 50.18 8.68 60.21
C VAL A 5 49.63 9.39 58.96
N LEU A 6 49.99 8.88 57.82
CA LEU A 6 49.47 9.36 56.51
C LEU A 6 48.06 8.76 56.25
N ARG A 7 46.99 9.56 56.26
CA ARG A 7 45.67 9.12 55.86
C ARG A 7 45.51 9.29 54.38
N LEU A 8 45.40 8.17 53.65
CA LEU A 8 44.99 8.16 52.24
C LEU A 8 43.47 8.39 52.16
N ILE A 9 43.07 9.47 51.50
CA ILE A 9 41.67 9.75 51.14
C ILE A 9 41.47 9.19 49.71
N ALA A 10 40.73 8.07 49.62
CA ALA A 10 40.31 7.54 48.30
C ALA A 10 39.10 8.35 47.81
N LEU A 11 39.28 9.12 46.74
CA LEU A 11 38.16 9.77 46.02
C LEU A 11 37.44 8.70 45.17
N LEU A 12 36.25 8.34 45.58
CA LEU A 12 35.34 7.47 44.80
C LEU A 12 34.60 8.34 43.76
N SER A 13 35.02 8.30 42.50
CA SER A 13 34.34 9.01 41.40
C SER A 13 33.09 8.24 41.03
N LEU A 14 31.92 8.75 41.41
CA LEU A 14 30.62 8.22 41.02
C LEU A 14 30.33 8.64 39.56
N VAL A 15 30.51 7.72 38.63
CA VAL A 15 30.07 7.93 37.22
C VAL A 15 28.56 7.75 37.18
N LEU A 16 27.87 8.87 37.15
CA LEU A 16 26.43 8.89 36.88
C LEU A 16 26.18 8.53 35.40
N ALA A 17 25.82 7.27 35.14
CA ALA A 17 25.30 6.83 33.86
C ALA A 17 23.96 7.54 33.61
N SER A 18 23.93 8.48 32.68
CA SER A 18 22.67 9.09 32.25
C SER A 18 21.77 7.98 31.67
N PRO A 19 20.48 7.91 32.07
CA PRO A 19 19.57 6.93 31.47
C PRO A 19 19.43 7.26 29.98
N VAL A 20 19.82 6.33 29.12
CA VAL A 20 19.48 6.37 27.69
C VAL A 20 17.95 6.32 27.63
N ALA A 21 17.35 7.46 27.30
CA ALA A 21 15.91 7.54 27.11
C ALA A 21 15.49 6.47 26.09
N ALA A 22 14.66 5.51 26.51
CA ALA A 22 14.10 4.50 25.63
C ALA A 22 13.40 5.23 24.49
N ARG A 23 13.91 5.11 23.25
CA ARG A 23 13.27 5.67 22.07
C ARG A 23 11.86 5.07 21.99
N THR A 24 10.84 5.90 22.00
CA THR A 24 9.49 5.47 21.66
C THR A 24 9.55 4.77 20.32
N PRO A 25 9.02 3.55 20.20
CA PRO A 25 9.02 2.84 18.92
C PRO A 25 8.39 3.71 17.85
N ASP A 26 9.05 3.84 16.69
CA ASP A 26 8.50 4.55 15.54
C ASP A 26 7.18 3.86 15.15
N PRO A 27 6.06 4.58 15.04
CA PRO A 27 4.79 3.94 14.73
C PRO A 27 4.88 3.27 13.36
N GLY A 28 4.75 1.94 13.33
CA GLY A 28 4.67 1.20 12.09
C GLY A 28 3.49 1.66 11.23
N LEU A 29 3.56 1.40 9.94
CA LEU A 29 2.50 1.66 8.97
C LEU A 29 1.84 0.34 8.56
N ARG A 30 0.50 0.27 8.65
CA ARG A 30 -0.26 -0.86 8.11
C ARG A 30 -0.91 -0.44 6.79
N VAL A 31 -0.52 -1.13 5.73
CA VAL A 31 -0.93 -0.85 4.35
C VAL A 31 -1.79 -1.99 3.84
N MET A 32 -2.80 -1.68 3.03
CA MET A 32 -3.61 -2.66 2.32
C MET A 32 -3.67 -2.31 0.83
N THR A 33 -3.61 -3.30 -0.05
CA THR A 33 -4.11 -3.21 -1.42
C THR A 33 -5.36 -4.07 -1.55
N PHE A 34 -6.39 -3.56 -2.23
CA PHE A 34 -7.65 -4.29 -2.36
C PHE A 34 -8.38 -3.91 -3.65
N ASN A 35 -8.31 -4.75 -4.66
CA ASN A 35 -9.20 -4.63 -5.80
C ASN A 35 -10.65 -4.81 -5.33
N VAL A 36 -11.48 -3.77 -5.52
CA VAL A 36 -12.84 -3.70 -4.99
C VAL A 36 -13.79 -4.58 -5.81
N ARG A 37 -13.45 -4.91 -7.03
CA ARG A 37 -14.34 -5.36 -8.10
C ARG A 37 -15.38 -4.30 -8.41
N TYR A 38 -15.41 -3.78 -9.62
CA TYR A 38 -16.40 -2.80 -10.05
C TYR A 38 -17.85 -3.33 -9.86
N PRO A 39 -18.85 -2.45 -9.78
CA PRO A 39 -20.23 -2.87 -9.45
C PRO A 39 -20.94 -3.49 -10.65
N ASN A 40 -20.41 -4.63 -11.14
CA ASN A 40 -20.98 -5.36 -12.26
C ASN A 40 -22.33 -5.98 -11.88
N PRO A 41 -23.43 -5.65 -12.58
CA PRO A 41 -24.74 -6.22 -12.31
C PRO A 41 -24.83 -7.73 -12.60
N ASP A 42 -23.92 -8.25 -13.45
CA ASP A 42 -23.86 -9.64 -13.85
C ASP A 42 -23.11 -10.54 -12.87
N ASP A 43 -22.54 -10.00 -11.79
CA ASP A 43 -21.86 -10.78 -10.74
C ASP A 43 -22.83 -11.63 -9.89
N GLY A 44 -24.11 -11.67 -10.20
CA GLY A 44 -25.12 -12.55 -9.60
C GLY A 44 -25.19 -12.46 -8.06
N PRO A 45 -24.76 -13.51 -7.32
CA PRO A 45 -24.76 -13.46 -5.85
C PRO A 45 -23.72 -12.49 -5.29
N ASN A 46 -22.72 -12.09 -6.08
CA ASN A 46 -21.58 -11.28 -5.66
C ASN A 46 -21.70 -9.80 -6.02
N VAL A 47 -22.88 -9.32 -6.47
CA VAL A 47 -23.12 -7.89 -6.74
C VAL A 47 -22.77 -7.04 -5.53
N TRP A 48 -22.28 -5.81 -5.75
CA TRP A 48 -21.83 -4.91 -4.69
C TRP A 48 -22.80 -4.78 -3.52
N ALA A 49 -24.09 -4.64 -3.79
CA ALA A 49 -25.12 -4.49 -2.76
C ALA A 49 -25.12 -5.63 -1.73
N LYS A 50 -24.78 -6.86 -2.14
CA LYS A 50 -24.72 -8.03 -1.27
C LYS A 50 -23.40 -8.17 -0.53
N ARG A 51 -22.25 -7.86 -1.18
CA ARG A 51 -20.91 -8.03 -0.60
C ARG A 51 -20.36 -6.80 0.13
N ARG A 52 -20.97 -5.63 -0.01
CA ARG A 52 -20.56 -4.37 0.60
C ARG A 52 -20.30 -4.49 2.12
N ALA A 53 -21.21 -5.09 2.86
CA ALA A 53 -21.06 -5.23 4.31
C ALA A 53 -19.85 -6.08 4.69
N LEU A 54 -19.58 -7.14 3.93
CA LEU A 54 -18.39 -7.98 4.12
C LEU A 54 -17.10 -7.21 3.74
N PHE A 55 -17.11 -6.46 2.64
CA PHE A 55 -16.00 -5.63 2.20
C PHE A 55 -15.60 -4.62 3.30
N VAL A 56 -16.56 -3.87 3.82
CA VAL A 56 -16.37 -2.93 4.93
C VAL A 56 -15.84 -3.63 6.17
N ARG A 57 -16.39 -4.80 6.54
CA ARG A 57 -15.94 -5.58 7.68
C ARG A 57 -14.50 -6.08 7.52
N THR A 58 -14.09 -6.48 6.31
CA THR A 58 -12.72 -6.89 6.00
C THR A 58 -11.75 -5.73 6.24
N ILE A 59 -12.07 -4.52 5.77
CA ILE A 59 -11.26 -3.31 6.05
C ILE A 59 -11.22 -3.02 7.55
N ALA A 60 -12.37 -3.03 8.24
CA ALA A 60 -12.45 -2.74 9.67
C ALA A 60 -11.61 -3.73 10.49
N ALA A 61 -11.68 -5.03 10.17
CA ALA A 61 -10.90 -6.07 10.86
C ALA A 61 -9.39 -5.96 10.60
N ALA A 62 -8.99 -5.62 9.39
CA ALA A 62 -7.58 -5.38 9.04
C ALA A 62 -7.06 -4.06 9.62
N ASN A 63 -7.94 -3.05 9.78
CA ASN A 63 -7.65 -1.72 10.32
C ASN A 63 -6.37 -1.08 9.72
N PRO A 64 -6.25 -0.99 8.39
CA PRO A 64 -5.06 -0.40 7.76
C PRO A 64 -5.02 1.13 7.97
N ASP A 65 -3.81 1.69 8.00
CA ASP A 65 -3.62 3.15 8.05
C ASP A 65 -3.90 3.79 6.68
N VAL A 66 -3.57 3.06 5.61
CA VAL A 66 -3.77 3.50 4.21
C VAL A 66 -4.09 2.30 3.32
N ILE A 67 -4.94 2.52 2.32
CA ILE A 67 -5.43 1.49 1.38
C ILE A 67 -5.32 2.05 -0.04
N GLY A 68 -4.69 1.30 -0.94
CA GLY A 68 -4.88 1.47 -2.38
C GLY A 68 -5.97 0.52 -2.87
N THR A 69 -6.87 1.04 -3.70
CA THR A 69 -7.98 0.24 -4.24
C THR A 69 -8.04 0.37 -5.76
N GLN A 70 -8.39 -0.72 -6.43
CA GLN A 70 -8.54 -0.80 -7.87
C GLN A 70 -10.00 -1.13 -8.20
N GLU A 71 -10.45 -0.81 -9.40
CA GLU A 71 -11.83 -0.97 -9.87
C GLU A 71 -12.89 -0.24 -9.03
N LEU A 72 -12.46 0.77 -8.26
CA LEU A 72 -13.36 1.49 -7.37
C LEU A 72 -14.26 2.46 -8.13
N PHE A 73 -15.56 2.34 -8.03
CA PHE A 73 -16.50 3.39 -8.44
C PHE A 73 -16.77 4.36 -7.28
N ALA A 74 -17.01 5.64 -7.60
CA ALA A 74 -17.23 6.68 -6.59
C ALA A 74 -18.34 6.32 -5.58
N ALA A 75 -19.43 5.67 -6.05
CA ALA A 75 -20.50 5.21 -5.18
C ALA A 75 -20.02 4.19 -4.14
N GLN A 76 -19.14 3.24 -4.54
CA GLN A 76 -18.54 2.26 -3.63
C GLN A 76 -17.62 2.96 -2.61
N GLY A 77 -16.81 3.92 -3.06
CA GLY A 77 -15.95 4.71 -2.18
C GLY A 77 -16.74 5.47 -1.11
N ASN A 78 -17.84 6.09 -1.53
CA ASN A 78 -18.75 6.81 -0.62
C ASN A 78 -19.47 5.87 0.36
N ASP A 79 -19.86 4.66 -0.07
CA ASP A 79 -20.41 3.65 0.82
C ASP A 79 -19.42 3.22 1.89
N ILE A 80 -18.15 3.02 1.51
CA ILE A 80 -17.08 2.62 2.43
C ILE A 80 -16.84 3.69 3.50
N VAL A 81 -16.65 4.97 3.11
CA VAL A 81 -16.38 6.03 4.11
C VAL A 81 -17.62 6.38 4.95
N ARG A 82 -18.84 6.17 4.44
CA ARG A 82 -20.05 6.28 5.25
C ARG A 82 -20.10 5.23 6.35
N ALA A 83 -19.65 4.01 6.06
CA ALA A 83 -19.59 2.92 7.03
C ALA A 83 -18.35 3.00 7.95
N LEU A 84 -17.26 3.60 7.48
CA LEU A 84 -16.00 3.76 8.20
C LEU A 84 -15.62 5.26 8.28
N PRO A 85 -16.30 6.08 9.09
CA PRO A 85 -16.14 7.54 9.10
C PRO A 85 -14.75 8.02 9.58
N GLY A 86 -13.90 7.14 10.12
CA GLY A 86 -12.49 7.41 10.41
C GLY A 86 -11.62 7.55 9.17
N TYR A 87 -12.08 7.03 8.03
CA TYR A 87 -11.37 7.13 6.75
C TYR A 87 -11.84 8.34 5.93
N ALA A 88 -10.94 8.80 5.09
CA ALA A 88 -11.24 9.62 3.92
C ALA A 88 -10.66 8.93 2.70
N TRP A 89 -11.15 9.27 1.50
CA TRP A 89 -10.57 8.79 0.26
C TRP A 89 -10.47 9.91 -0.78
N PHE A 90 -9.61 9.71 -1.76
CA PHE A 90 -9.43 10.57 -2.93
C PHE A 90 -8.95 9.74 -4.12
N GLY A 91 -9.00 10.32 -5.27
CA GLY A 91 -8.56 9.78 -6.54
C GLY A 91 -9.48 10.26 -7.65
N ARG A 92 -8.99 10.19 -8.87
CA ARG A 92 -9.72 10.42 -10.09
C ARG A 92 -9.91 9.09 -10.79
N ASP A 93 -10.95 8.95 -11.59
CA ASP A 93 -11.13 7.77 -12.41
C ASP A 93 -10.18 7.75 -13.63
N ARG A 94 -10.06 6.61 -14.27
CA ARG A 94 -9.15 6.42 -15.40
C ARG A 94 -9.45 7.27 -16.63
N ARG A 95 -10.66 7.86 -16.72
CA ARG A 95 -11.05 8.82 -17.79
C ARG A 95 -10.95 10.28 -17.35
N GLY A 96 -10.52 10.51 -16.10
CA GLY A 96 -10.27 11.85 -15.56
C GLY A 96 -11.46 12.49 -14.87
N GLY A 97 -12.57 11.77 -14.70
CA GLY A 97 -13.77 12.18 -13.97
C GLY A 97 -13.99 11.40 -12.69
N HIS A 98 -15.26 11.02 -12.45
CA HIS A 98 -15.71 10.23 -11.31
C HIS A 98 -16.77 9.17 -11.68
N ASP A 99 -16.96 8.89 -12.96
CA ASP A 99 -18.01 8.00 -13.47
C ASP A 99 -17.49 6.62 -13.92
N ASP A 100 -16.18 6.40 -13.86
CA ASP A 100 -15.49 5.16 -14.22
C ASP A 100 -14.64 4.64 -13.04
N GLU A 101 -13.79 3.64 -13.28
CA GLU A 101 -12.94 3.02 -12.27
C GLU A 101 -11.83 3.96 -11.78
N HIS A 102 -11.72 4.10 -10.45
CA HIS A 102 -10.67 4.82 -9.76
C HIS A 102 -9.60 3.85 -9.24
N MET A 103 -8.37 4.32 -9.15
CA MET A 103 -7.34 3.82 -8.26
C MET A 103 -7.45 4.65 -6.96
N GLY A 104 -8.50 4.36 -6.19
CA GLY A 104 -8.87 5.17 -5.02
C GLY A 104 -7.97 4.93 -3.82
N ILE A 105 -7.49 5.99 -3.19
CA ILE A 105 -6.64 5.88 -2.00
C ILE A 105 -7.43 6.29 -0.76
N PHE A 106 -7.62 5.33 0.18
CA PHE A 106 -8.23 5.57 1.48
C PHE A 106 -7.16 5.73 2.55
N TYR A 107 -7.41 6.58 3.54
CA TYR A 107 -6.49 6.75 4.67
C TYR A 107 -7.23 7.10 5.96
N ARG A 108 -6.71 6.64 7.08
CA ARG A 108 -7.21 6.98 8.41
C ARG A 108 -6.82 8.41 8.79
N ARG A 109 -7.84 9.26 9.04
CA ARG A 109 -7.63 10.68 9.35
C ARG A 109 -6.98 10.92 10.71
N ASP A 110 -7.11 10.00 11.65
CA ASP A 110 -6.45 10.04 12.97
C ASP A 110 -4.98 9.62 12.93
N ARG A 111 -4.58 8.86 11.89
CA ARG A 111 -3.23 8.33 11.72
C ARG A 111 -2.39 9.13 10.74
N LEU A 112 -3.01 9.63 9.70
CA LEU A 112 -2.33 10.24 8.56
C LEU A 112 -2.92 11.61 8.21
N ARG A 113 -2.07 12.48 7.70
CA ARG A 113 -2.43 13.75 7.05
C ARG A 113 -2.00 13.67 5.59
N LEU A 114 -2.93 13.84 4.67
CA LEU A 114 -2.62 14.03 3.26
C LEU A 114 -2.00 15.41 3.06
N VAL A 115 -0.81 15.47 2.49
CA VAL A 115 -0.03 16.71 2.28
C VAL A 115 -0.16 17.21 0.85
N ARG A 116 -0.07 16.29 -0.11
CA ARG A 116 -0.13 16.55 -1.55
C ARG A 116 -0.59 15.28 -2.25
N HIS A 117 -1.29 15.40 -3.36
CA HIS A 117 -1.70 14.28 -4.19
C HIS A 117 -1.69 14.66 -5.67
N GLY A 118 -1.83 13.66 -6.53
CA GLY A 118 -1.94 13.82 -7.97
C GLY A 118 -2.17 12.51 -8.68
N ASP A 119 -2.18 12.58 -9.99
CA ASP A 119 -2.42 11.46 -10.88
C ASP A 119 -1.58 11.58 -12.15
N TYR A 120 -1.45 10.48 -12.89
CA TYR A 120 -0.91 10.45 -14.26
C TYR A 120 -1.31 9.14 -14.93
N TRP A 121 -1.30 9.13 -16.28
CA TRP A 121 -1.68 7.97 -17.08
C TRP A 121 -0.48 7.14 -17.51
N LEU A 122 -0.68 5.84 -17.59
CA LEU A 122 0.33 4.88 -18.05
C LEU A 122 0.28 4.81 -19.58
N SER A 123 0.92 5.80 -20.19
CA SER A 123 1.00 5.98 -21.64
C SER A 123 2.24 6.77 -22.05
N ASP A 124 2.48 6.93 -23.34
CA ASP A 124 3.55 7.79 -23.87
C ASP A 124 3.31 9.30 -23.58
N THR A 125 2.08 9.67 -23.17
CA THR A 125 1.69 11.04 -22.78
C THR A 125 1.07 11.06 -21.38
N PRO A 126 1.86 10.85 -20.31
CA PRO A 126 1.31 10.61 -18.95
C PRO A 126 0.50 11.79 -18.38
N ALA A 127 0.72 13.00 -18.85
CA ALA A 127 -0.04 14.19 -18.41
C ALA A 127 -1.38 14.36 -19.14
N ALA A 128 -1.60 13.64 -20.23
CA ALA A 128 -2.85 13.72 -20.99
C ALA A 128 -3.92 12.83 -20.35
N ILE A 129 -5.02 13.46 -19.93
CA ILE A 129 -6.15 12.79 -19.27
C ILE A 129 -6.74 11.71 -20.17
N GLY A 130 -6.92 10.50 -19.61
CA GLY A 130 -7.50 9.37 -20.33
C GLY A 130 -6.62 8.80 -21.45
N SER A 131 -5.34 9.20 -21.51
CA SER A 131 -4.45 8.72 -22.57
C SER A 131 -4.20 7.22 -22.49
N MET A 132 -4.08 6.61 -23.65
CA MET A 132 -3.80 5.19 -23.86
C MET A 132 -2.61 5.01 -24.79
N ALA A 133 -1.84 3.96 -24.58
CA ALA A 133 -0.73 3.58 -25.45
C ALA A 133 -0.54 2.06 -25.44
N TRP A 134 0.39 1.58 -26.27
CA TRP A 134 0.90 0.20 -26.23
C TRP A 134 -0.15 -0.87 -26.48
N GLY A 135 -1.25 -0.53 -27.17
CA GLY A 135 -2.32 -1.45 -27.56
C GLY A 135 -3.36 -1.76 -26.48
N VAL A 136 -3.35 -1.08 -25.34
CA VAL A 136 -4.39 -1.27 -24.32
C VAL A 136 -5.75 -0.80 -24.79
N THR A 137 -6.82 -1.43 -24.30
CA THR A 137 -8.21 -1.08 -24.66
C THR A 137 -8.89 -0.13 -23.66
N LEU A 138 -8.26 0.05 -22.48
CA LEU A 138 -8.75 0.91 -21.41
C LEU A 138 -7.61 1.76 -20.88
N PRO A 139 -7.87 3.05 -20.55
CA PRO A 139 -6.85 3.87 -19.91
C PRO A 139 -6.39 3.22 -18.59
N ARG A 140 -5.09 3.26 -18.34
CA ARG A 140 -4.48 2.84 -17.09
C ARG A 140 -3.74 4.01 -16.48
N MET A 141 -3.82 4.16 -15.18
CA MET A 141 -3.32 5.34 -14.49
C MET A 141 -2.77 5.01 -13.11
N VAL A 142 -2.15 6.00 -12.52
CA VAL A 142 -1.66 5.98 -11.14
C VAL A 142 -2.27 7.15 -10.40
N ASN A 143 -2.88 6.92 -9.24
CA ASN A 143 -3.13 7.94 -8.25
C ASN A 143 -2.04 7.86 -7.17
N TRP A 144 -1.62 9.00 -6.63
CA TRP A 144 -0.61 9.04 -5.58
C TRP A 144 -0.89 10.11 -4.54
N GLY A 145 -0.38 9.89 -3.32
CA GLY A 145 -0.47 10.85 -2.23
C GLY A 145 0.78 10.88 -1.36
N VAL A 146 1.23 12.08 -1.01
CA VAL A 146 2.24 12.30 0.03
C VAL A 146 1.51 12.39 1.36
N PHE A 147 1.86 11.51 2.28
CA PHE A 147 1.29 11.46 3.62
C PHE A 147 2.32 11.83 4.68
N GLU A 148 1.82 12.35 5.79
CA GLU A 148 2.57 12.57 7.02
C GLU A 148 1.87 11.85 8.17
N THR A 149 2.62 11.02 8.93
CA THR A 149 2.08 10.33 10.11
C THR A 149 1.72 11.35 11.19
N ARG A 150 0.63 11.07 11.94
CA ARG A 150 0.26 11.81 13.13
C ARG A 150 0.89 11.13 14.37
N GLY A 151 1.30 11.93 15.34
CA GLY A 151 1.92 11.44 16.57
C GLY A 151 3.20 12.19 16.91
N PRO A 152 3.94 11.75 17.93
CA PRO A 152 5.14 12.45 18.43
C PRO A 152 6.30 12.40 17.41
N VAL A 153 6.41 11.32 16.65
CA VAL A 153 7.39 11.17 15.56
C VAL A 153 6.65 11.29 14.24
N ARG A 154 6.92 12.38 13.50
CA ARG A 154 6.31 12.62 12.19
C ARG A 154 7.21 12.07 11.10
N ARG A 155 6.65 11.23 10.25
CA ARG A 155 7.30 10.65 9.07
C ARG A 155 6.50 10.97 7.83
N ARG A 156 7.19 11.28 6.74
CA ARG A 156 6.55 11.44 5.43
C ARG A 156 6.88 10.24 4.56
N PHE A 157 5.91 9.87 3.73
CA PHE A 157 6.06 8.84 2.69
C PHE A 157 5.13 9.16 1.53
N VAL A 158 5.35 8.49 0.40
CA VAL A 158 4.45 8.59 -0.75
C VAL A 158 3.82 7.23 -0.98
N LEU A 159 2.50 7.21 -1.13
CA LEU A 159 1.78 6.04 -1.62
C LEU A 159 1.36 6.27 -3.06
N PHE A 160 1.58 5.27 -3.90
CA PHE A 160 1.11 5.17 -5.28
C PHE A 160 0.17 3.98 -5.37
N ASP A 161 -0.93 4.13 -6.12
CA ASP A 161 -1.88 3.06 -6.39
C ASP A 161 -2.17 2.97 -7.88
N THR A 162 -2.23 1.75 -8.41
CA THR A 162 -2.37 1.52 -9.85
C THR A 162 -3.12 0.23 -10.16
N HIS A 163 -3.63 0.13 -11.40
CA HIS A 163 -4.20 -1.08 -11.98
C HIS A 163 -3.67 -1.23 -13.40
N PHE A 164 -2.86 -2.25 -13.66
CA PHE A 164 -2.25 -2.49 -14.97
C PHE A 164 -3.25 -3.13 -15.96
N ALA A 165 -2.86 -3.18 -17.21
CA ALA A 165 -3.66 -3.77 -18.27
C ALA A 165 -3.89 -5.28 -18.03
N HIS A 166 -5.12 -5.77 -18.28
CA HIS A 166 -5.60 -7.06 -17.76
C HIS A 166 -5.62 -8.20 -18.76
N ARG A 167 -5.51 -7.90 -20.08
CA ARG A 167 -5.61 -8.97 -21.10
C ARG A 167 -4.31 -9.76 -21.18
N ASP A 168 -4.38 -11.00 -21.59
CA ASP A 168 -3.21 -11.87 -21.72
C ASP A 168 -2.17 -11.29 -22.68
N GLU A 169 -2.60 -10.67 -23.78
CA GLU A 169 -1.74 -10.02 -24.77
C GLU A 169 -1.09 -8.70 -24.31
N ASP A 170 -1.42 -8.18 -23.12
CA ASP A 170 -0.96 -6.87 -22.64
C ASP A 170 0.42 -6.90 -21.95
N ASP A 171 1.20 -7.98 -22.03
CA ASP A 171 2.51 -8.10 -21.35
C ASP A 171 3.48 -6.97 -21.67
N VAL A 172 3.53 -6.55 -22.94
CA VAL A 172 4.37 -5.40 -23.35
C VAL A 172 3.88 -4.11 -22.69
N ALA A 173 2.56 -3.91 -22.61
CA ALA A 173 1.99 -2.74 -21.97
C ALA A 173 2.24 -2.74 -20.46
N ARG A 174 2.14 -3.89 -19.78
CA ARG A 174 2.48 -4.04 -18.35
C ARG A 174 3.95 -3.74 -18.09
N THR A 175 4.85 -4.24 -18.92
CA THR A 175 6.30 -4.00 -18.81
C THR A 175 6.64 -2.50 -18.99
N LYS A 176 6.04 -1.84 -20.00
CA LYS A 176 6.21 -0.40 -20.20
C LYS A 176 5.58 0.43 -19.07
N SER A 177 4.43 0.00 -18.54
CA SER A 177 3.78 0.60 -17.38
C SER A 177 4.70 0.53 -16.14
N ALA A 178 5.34 -0.61 -15.88
CA ALA A 178 6.29 -0.78 -14.79
C ALA A 178 7.50 0.15 -14.95
N THR A 179 8.05 0.28 -16.17
CA THR A 179 9.18 1.18 -16.46
C THR A 179 8.80 2.63 -16.18
N LEU A 180 7.70 3.13 -16.77
CA LEU A 180 7.22 4.48 -16.56
C LEU A 180 6.90 4.75 -15.08
N LEU A 181 6.28 3.79 -14.41
CA LEU A 181 5.97 3.89 -13.00
C LEU A 181 7.25 4.10 -12.17
N LEU A 182 8.29 3.31 -12.38
CA LEU A 182 9.58 3.45 -11.66
C LEU A 182 10.22 4.82 -11.88
N GLU A 183 10.18 5.35 -13.09
CA GLU A 183 10.66 6.72 -13.41
C GLU A 183 9.87 7.78 -12.64
N ARG A 184 8.54 7.65 -12.62
CA ARG A 184 7.65 8.58 -11.92
C ARG A 184 7.74 8.46 -10.39
N LEU A 185 7.91 7.26 -9.85
CA LEU A 185 8.19 7.06 -8.42
C LEU A 185 9.40 7.87 -7.99
N ALA A 186 10.52 7.78 -8.73
CA ALA A 186 11.74 8.50 -8.41
C ALA A 186 11.55 10.03 -8.47
N SER A 187 10.87 10.53 -9.51
CA SER A 187 10.67 11.97 -9.71
C SER A 187 9.70 12.60 -8.70
N ILE A 188 8.64 11.86 -8.27
CA ILE A 188 7.62 12.37 -7.36
C ILE A 188 8.04 12.24 -5.91
N ALA A 189 8.63 11.11 -5.53
CA ALA A 189 8.98 10.81 -4.15
C ALA A 189 10.35 11.39 -3.74
N GLY A 190 11.31 11.53 -4.68
CA GLY A 190 12.68 11.86 -4.32
C GLY A 190 13.23 10.86 -3.30
N ASP A 191 13.69 11.37 -2.16
CA ASP A 191 14.24 10.57 -1.06
C ASP A 191 13.18 10.04 -0.07
N LEU A 192 11.91 10.40 -0.24
CA LEU A 192 10.86 9.91 0.63
C LEU A 192 10.67 8.39 0.49
N PRO A 193 10.37 7.69 1.60
CA PRO A 193 9.93 6.31 1.56
C PRO A 193 8.70 6.14 0.64
N ILE A 194 8.65 5.02 -0.06
CA ILE A 194 7.62 4.70 -1.05
C ILE A 194 6.83 3.49 -0.60
N VAL A 195 5.53 3.56 -0.78
CA VAL A 195 4.59 2.43 -0.82
C VAL A 195 3.94 2.43 -2.20
N LEU A 196 3.96 1.31 -2.89
CA LEU A 196 3.24 1.08 -4.13
C LEU A 196 2.26 -0.07 -3.91
N THR A 197 0.98 0.22 -4.07
CA THR A 197 -0.11 -0.75 -4.07
C THR A 197 -0.67 -0.93 -5.47
N GLY A 198 -1.24 -2.08 -5.76
CA GLY A 198 -1.94 -2.24 -7.03
C GLY A 198 -2.23 -3.67 -7.41
N ASP A 199 -3.20 -3.80 -8.32
CA ASP A 199 -3.40 -4.96 -9.16
C ASP A 199 -2.53 -4.78 -10.41
N MET A 200 -1.42 -5.52 -10.45
CA MET A 200 -0.45 -5.42 -11.54
C MET A 200 -0.83 -6.30 -12.74
N ASN A 201 -1.87 -7.15 -12.63
CA ASN A 201 -2.21 -8.14 -13.63
C ASN A 201 -0.99 -8.93 -14.15
N ALA A 202 0.00 -9.10 -13.30
CA ALA A 202 1.32 -9.62 -13.61
C ALA A 202 1.76 -10.56 -12.48
N THR A 203 2.11 -11.80 -12.80
CA THR A 203 2.60 -12.77 -11.82
C THR A 203 4.09 -12.54 -11.52
N PRO A 204 4.66 -13.17 -10.46
CA PRO A 204 6.08 -13.04 -10.13
C PRO A 204 7.05 -13.46 -11.24
N GLU A 205 6.59 -14.24 -12.19
CA GLU A 205 7.36 -14.70 -13.35
C GLU A 205 7.41 -13.69 -14.50
N SER A 206 6.58 -12.65 -14.45
CA SER A 206 6.48 -11.64 -15.51
C SER A 206 7.63 -10.63 -15.50
N ASP A 207 7.91 -10.02 -16.65
CA ASP A 207 8.93 -8.97 -16.76
C ASP A 207 8.52 -7.70 -15.99
N ALA A 208 7.23 -7.36 -15.99
CA ALA A 208 6.72 -6.23 -15.23
C ALA A 208 7.00 -6.39 -13.71
N TYR A 209 6.73 -7.55 -13.15
CA TYR A 209 7.05 -7.84 -11.74
C TYR A 209 8.57 -7.77 -11.49
N ARG A 210 9.39 -8.40 -12.34
CA ARG A 210 10.85 -8.40 -12.19
C ARG A 210 11.44 -7.00 -12.19
N LEU A 211 10.91 -6.11 -13.05
CA LEU A 211 11.31 -4.69 -13.06
C LEU A 211 10.99 -4.00 -11.74
N LEU A 212 9.77 -4.16 -11.22
CA LEU A 212 9.35 -3.58 -9.95
C LEU A 212 10.16 -4.14 -8.78
N ALA A 213 10.28 -5.47 -8.68
CA ALA A 213 11.01 -6.16 -7.61
C ALA A 213 12.53 -5.90 -7.65
N GLY A 214 13.08 -5.53 -8.80
CA GLY A 214 14.48 -5.11 -8.94
C GLY A 214 14.77 -3.71 -8.36
N ARG A 215 13.76 -2.92 -7.99
CA ARG A 215 13.89 -1.55 -7.47
C ARG A 215 13.14 -1.32 -6.16
N LEU A 216 12.18 -2.15 -5.86
CA LEU A 216 11.31 -2.09 -4.68
C LEU A 216 11.31 -3.45 -3.99
N THR A 217 11.04 -3.46 -2.71
CA THR A 217 10.87 -4.70 -1.94
C THR A 217 9.40 -5.14 -2.00
N ASP A 218 9.12 -6.34 -2.48
CA ASP A 218 7.80 -6.96 -2.35
C ASP A 218 7.56 -7.33 -0.88
N ALA A 219 6.57 -6.69 -0.27
CA ALA A 219 6.31 -6.84 1.15
C ALA A 219 5.88 -8.26 1.54
N TRP A 220 5.15 -8.97 0.67
CA TRP A 220 4.80 -10.38 0.91
C TRP A 220 6.04 -11.28 0.86
N ALA A 221 6.88 -11.12 -0.14
CA ALA A 221 8.06 -11.96 -0.32
C ALA A 221 9.10 -11.75 0.78
N ALA A 222 9.26 -10.50 1.25
CA ALA A 222 10.27 -10.11 2.25
C ALA A 222 9.81 -10.28 3.70
N ALA A 223 8.49 -10.34 3.97
CA ALA A 223 7.99 -10.42 5.33
C ALA A 223 8.41 -11.74 6.01
N PRO A 224 9.00 -11.68 7.22
CA PRO A 224 9.36 -12.87 7.98
C PRO A 224 8.14 -13.64 8.50
N VAL A 225 7.00 -12.98 8.66
CA VAL A 225 5.73 -13.57 9.07
C VAL A 225 4.70 -13.39 7.97
N ARG A 226 4.25 -14.48 7.38
CA ARG A 226 3.22 -14.50 6.32
C ARG A 226 2.01 -15.30 6.76
N ARG A 227 0.80 -14.85 6.37
CA ARG A 227 -0.47 -15.54 6.64
C ARG A 227 -1.36 -15.52 5.40
N GLY A 228 -2.14 -16.58 5.23
CA GLY A 228 -3.03 -16.77 4.08
C GLY A 228 -2.33 -17.41 2.89
N PRO A 229 -3.01 -17.52 1.75
CA PRO A 229 -2.44 -18.02 0.50
C PRO A 229 -1.41 -17.04 -0.06
N ASP A 230 -0.55 -17.50 -0.96
CA ASP A 230 0.39 -16.65 -1.70
C ASP A 230 -0.22 -16.03 -2.97
N ARG A 231 -1.44 -16.41 -3.34
CA ARG A 231 -2.18 -15.96 -4.51
C ARG A 231 -3.38 -15.11 -4.12
N THR A 232 -3.80 -14.20 -4.99
CA THR A 232 -4.78 -13.16 -4.64
C THR A 232 -6.06 -13.21 -5.48
N PHE A 233 -5.97 -13.46 -6.79
CA PHE A 233 -7.12 -13.52 -7.68
C PHE A 233 -7.81 -14.89 -7.61
N HIS A 234 -9.13 -14.92 -7.38
CA HIS A 234 -9.89 -16.16 -7.22
C HIS A 234 -11.27 -16.16 -7.89
N ASP A 235 -11.63 -15.09 -8.61
CA ASP A 235 -12.90 -15.00 -9.37
C ASP A 235 -14.12 -15.49 -8.57
N PHE A 236 -14.26 -15.02 -7.33
CA PHE A 236 -15.31 -15.42 -6.36
C PHE A 236 -15.36 -16.92 -6.01
N THR A 237 -14.44 -17.75 -6.50
CA THR A 237 -14.40 -19.19 -6.18
C THR A 237 -13.86 -19.51 -4.80
N GLY A 238 -13.04 -18.60 -4.25
CA GLY A 238 -12.28 -18.80 -3.02
C GLY A 238 -11.02 -19.64 -3.19
N SER A 239 -10.70 -20.06 -4.42
CA SER A 239 -9.49 -20.81 -4.77
C SER A 239 -8.60 -19.94 -5.66
N PRO A 240 -7.66 -19.18 -5.09
CA PRO A 240 -6.86 -18.24 -5.87
C PRO A 240 -5.87 -18.98 -6.77
N ASP A 241 -5.78 -18.55 -8.03
CA ASP A 241 -4.92 -19.17 -9.04
C ASP A 241 -3.69 -18.34 -9.40
N ARG A 242 -3.72 -17.01 -9.15
CA ARG A 242 -2.66 -16.07 -9.49
C ARG A 242 -2.38 -15.08 -8.36
N ARG A 243 -1.12 -14.69 -8.21
CA ARG A 243 -0.72 -13.54 -7.39
C ARG A 243 -0.49 -12.36 -8.30
N ILE A 244 -1.38 -11.39 -8.28
CA ILE A 244 -1.36 -10.20 -9.13
C ILE A 244 -1.53 -8.90 -8.35
N ASP A 245 -1.89 -8.97 -7.06
CA ASP A 245 -2.02 -7.82 -6.16
C ASP A 245 -0.79 -7.74 -5.26
N TYR A 246 -0.22 -6.55 -5.15
CA TYR A 246 1.05 -6.35 -4.45
C TYR A 246 1.07 -5.11 -3.58
N VAL A 247 1.87 -5.18 -2.51
CA VAL A 247 2.41 -4.05 -1.78
C VAL A 247 3.93 -4.08 -1.97
N PHE A 248 4.45 -3.14 -2.75
CA PHE A 248 5.89 -2.92 -2.89
C PHE A 248 6.32 -1.71 -2.06
N VAL A 249 7.55 -1.75 -1.53
CA VAL A 249 8.06 -0.68 -0.66
C VAL A 249 9.51 -0.31 -0.96
N ARG A 250 9.88 0.93 -0.60
CA ARG A 250 11.26 1.42 -0.50
C ARG A 250 11.37 2.30 0.75
N GLY A 251 12.42 2.14 1.55
CA GLY A 251 12.60 2.86 2.81
C GLY A 251 11.69 2.35 3.94
N PHE A 252 11.22 1.12 3.80
CA PHE A 252 10.48 0.37 4.81
C PHE A 252 10.99 -1.05 4.90
N THR A 253 10.96 -1.60 6.12
CA THR A 253 11.17 -3.02 6.37
C THR A 253 9.81 -3.68 6.63
N PRO A 254 9.35 -4.62 5.77
CA PRO A 254 8.17 -5.42 6.03
C PRO A 254 8.38 -6.34 7.24
N THR A 255 7.48 -6.30 8.22
CA THR A 255 7.54 -7.15 9.42
C THR A 255 6.54 -8.29 9.37
N ARG A 256 5.43 -8.08 8.67
CA ARG A 256 4.37 -9.06 8.47
C ARG A 256 3.62 -8.77 7.17
N ALA A 257 3.16 -9.83 6.51
CA ALA A 257 2.22 -9.74 5.40
C ALA A 257 1.10 -10.78 5.55
N GLU A 258 -0.10 -10.42 5.09
CA GLU A 258 -1.28 -11.29 5.18
C GLU A 258 -2.12 -11.13 3.91
N VAL A 259 -2.44 -12.25 3.25
CA VAL A 259 -3.52 -12.30 2.25
C VAL A 259 -4.77 -12.78 2.97
N ARG A 260 -5.78 -11.92 3.06
CA ARG A 260 -6.97 -12.16 3.87
C ARG A 260 -8.05 -12.85 3.04
N THR A 261 -8.62 -13.91 3.60
CA THR A 261 -9.63 -14.75 2.93
C THR A 261 -11.01 -14.65 3.61
N ASP A 262 -11.37 -13.44 4.08
CA ASP A 262 -12.63 -13.20 4.78
C ASP A 262 -13.85 -13.55 3.90
N ARG A 263 -14.78 -14.32 4.44
CA ARG A 263 -16.01 -14.74 3.77
C ARG A 263 -17.19 -14.90 4.72
N ILE A 264 -18.40 -14.94 4.16
CA ILE A 264 -19.62 -15.35 4.85
C ILE A 264 -20.28 -16.43 4.00
N GLY A 265 -20.20 -17.69 4.42
CA GLY A 265 -20.65 -18.81 3.58
C GLY A 265 -19.85 -18.86 2.29
N SER A 266 -20.52 -18.74 1.15
CA SER A 266 -19.91 -18.67 -0.19
C SER A 266 -19.67 -17.23 -0.67
N LEU A 267 -20.06 -16.21 0.12
CA LEU A 267 -19.89 -14.81 -0.27
C LEU A 267 -18.49 -14.33 0.09
N TYR A 268 -17.81 -13.75 -0.89
CA TYR A 268 -16.52 -13.07 -0.75
C TYR A 268 -16.69 -11.55 -0.85
N ALA A 269 -15.74 -10.80 -0.29
CA ALA A 269 -15.74 -9.34 -0.32
C ALA A 269 -15.46 -8.77 -1.73
N SER A 270 -14.64 -9.47 -2.50
CA SER A 270 -14.25 -9.20 -3.88
C SER A 270 -13.91 -10.53 -4.55
N ASP A 271 -13.61 -10.53 -5.85
CA ASP A 271 -12.98 -11.61 -6.61
C ASP A 271 -11.46 -11.67 -6.41
N HIS A 272 -10.90 -10.70 -5.69
CA HIS A 272 -9.53 -10.66 -5.19
C HIS A 272 -9.49 -10.72 -3.66
N PHE A 273 -8.49 -11.41 -3.14
CA PHE A 273 -8.13 -11.32 -1.72
C PHE A 273 -7.22 -10.12 -1.47
N PRO A 274 -7.52 -9.27 -0.47
CA PRO A 274 -6.66 -8.14 -0.15
C PRO A 274 -5.33 -8.59 0.46
N VAL A 275 -4.27 -7.85 0.15
CA VAL A 275 -2.95 -8.00 0.77
C VAL A 275 -2.76 -6.90 1.80
N VAL A 276 -2.41 -7.30 3.02
CA VAL A 276 -2.08 -6.39 4.13
C VAL A 276 -0.61 -6.54 4.48
N ALA A 277 0.12 -5.43 4.58
CA ALA A 277 1.51 -5.40 5.03
C ALA A 277 1.67 -4.52 6.26
N GLU A 278 2.41 -5.01 7.26
CA GLU A 278 2.91 -4.23 8.39
C GLU A 278 4.36 -3.82 8.10
N LEU A 279 4.60 -2.52 8.13
CA LEU A 279 5.85 -1.91 7.69
C LEU A 279 6.46 -1.09 8.83
N GLN A 280 7.77 -1.16 9.00
CA GLN A 280 8.54 -0.25 9.84
C GLN A 280 9.31 0.71 8.96
N PHE A 281 9.31 2.00 9.29
CA PHE A 281 10.16 2.97 8.61
C PHE A 281 11.64 2.62 8.85
N GLU A 282 12.41 2.59 7.81
CA GLU A 282 13.85 2.48 7.94
C GLU A 282 14.40 3.76 8.58
N ILE A 283 15.32 3.57 9.52
CA ILE A 283 16.04 4.71 10.13
C ILE A 283 17.08 5.16 9.10
N PRO A 284 17.08 6.42 8.66
CA PRO A 284 18.17 6.90 7.83
C PRO A 284 19.50 6.65 8.56
N ILE A 285 20.35 5.82 7.95
CA ILE A 285 21.73 5.70 8.44
C ILE A 285 22.34 7.08 8.22
N GLY A 286 22.60 7.81 9.32
CA GLY A 286 23.13 9.16 9.29
C GLY A 286 24.33 9.23 8.34
N ARG A 287 24.25 10.13 7.36
CA ARG A 287 25.41 10.51 6.54
C ARG A 287 26.29 11.44 7.34
#